data_bbcb6a02334cb10bc02699de9b4ba375
#
_entry.id   bbcb6a02334cb10bc02699de9b4ba375
#
_cell.length_a   1.000
_cell.length_b   1.000
_cell.length_c   1.000
_cell.angle_alpha   90.00
_cell.angle_beta   90.00
_cell.angle_gamma   90.00
#
_symmetry.space_group_name_H-M   'P 1'
#
loop_
_entity.id
_entity.type
_entity.pdbx_description
1 polymer ?
#
loop_
_entity_poly.entity_id
_entity_poly.type
_entity_poly.pdbx_seq_one_letter_code
_entity_poly.pdbx_strand_id
1 'polypeptide(L)'
;MINVLIVEDEPLIAEAHQAYLQRLEGFSVVAVAHTARDAMRAAADAAAGETPIDLVLLDIGLPDASGITLASGLSGLRPTPDIIAITSERDLEMVRAAVGHGALAYLLKPFTFAAFRDRLERYKRYREALPAGTDAASQAEVDRALAELRISTDRSVAPKGAASGTNDEIARAVRDAADGITADAVAKQVGVSRVTAWRYLERLADEGTVVRRTDYGKAGRPKTRYQWR
;
A
#
# COMPACT_ATOMS: atom_id res chain seq x y z
N MET A 1 2.82 -13.72 -18.55
CA MET A 1 2.10 -12.43 -18.58
C MET A 1 0.99 -12.53 -17.54
N ILE A 2 0.80 -11.52 -16.69
CA ILE A 2 -0.26 -11.47 -15.67
C ILE A 2 -1.43 -10.70 -16.24
N ASN A 3 -2.58 -11.35 -16.41
CA ASN A 3 -3.80 -10.75 -16.94
C ASN A 3 -4.54 -9.98 -15.85
N VAL A 4 -4.74 -8.68 -16.04
CA VAL A 4 -5.28 -7.78 -15.03
C VAL A 4 -6.66 -7.26 -15.44
N LEU A 5 -7.62 -7.37 -14.53
CA LEU A 5 -8.88 -6.62 -14.56
C LEU A 5 -8.75 -5.41 -13.63
N ILE A 6 -9.05 -4.22 -14.15
CA ILE A 6 -9.19 -3.00 -13.36
C ILE A 6 -10.65 -2.79 -13.05
N VAL A 7 -11.00 -2.57 -11.78
CA VAL A 7 -12.36 -2.26 -11.32
C VAL A 7 -12.29 -0.93 -10.58
N GLU A 8 -12.80 0.12 -11.21
CA GLU A 8 -12.72 1.52 -10.73
C GLU A 8 -13.87 2.30 -11.34
N ASP A 9 -14.69 2.93 -10.50
CA ASP A 9 -15.88 3.65 -10.94
C ASP A 9 -15.56 5.01 -11.58
N GLU A 10 -14.42 5.63 -11.22
CA GLU A 10 -13.97 6.88 -11.82
C GLU A 10 -13.13 6.61 -13.10
N PRO A 11 -13.63 6.94 -14.32
CA PRO A 11 -12.94 6.61 -15.57
C PRO A 11 -11.51 7.17 -15.67
N LEU A 12 -11.28 8.40 -15.20
CA LEU A 12 -9.96 9.03 -15.23
C LEU A 12 -8.96 8.31 -14.30
N ILE A 13 -9.42 7.76 -13.18
CA ILE A 13 -8.58 6.98 -12.27
C ILE A 13 -8.29 5.61 -12.88
N ALA A 14 -9.29 4.99 -13.50
CA ALA A 14 -9.10 3.72 -14.22
C ALA A 14 -8.07 3.87 -15.37
N GLU A 15 -8.15 4.96 -16.15
CA GLU A 15 -7.16 5.29 -17.19
C GLU A 15 -5.76 5.48 -16.60
N ALA A 16 -5.64 6.15 -15.45
CA ALA A 16 -4.36 6.33 -14.77
C ALA A 16 -3.77 4.99 -14.29
N HIS A 17 -4.60 4.11 -13.74
CA HIS A 17 -4.16 2.75 -13.34
C HIS A 17 -3.72 1.93 -14.56
N GLN A 18 -4.46 2.02 -15.68
CA GLN A 18 -4.09 1.36 -16.93
C GLN A 18 -2.75 1.90 -17.45
N ALA A 19 -2.56 3.22 -17.49
CA ALA A 19 -1.31 3.85 -17.90
C ALA A 19 -0.13 3.47 -16.98
N TYR A 20 -0.39 3.25 -15.68
CA TYR A 20 0.63 2.76 -14.74
C TYR A 20 1.01 1.32 -15.05
N LEU A 21 0.04 0.43 -15.29
CA LEU A 21 0.28 -0.97 -15.64
C LEU A 21 1.05 -1.13 -16.95
N GLN A 22 0.73 -0.31 -17.98
CA GLN A 22 1.45 -0.33 -19.27
C GLN A 22 2.94 -0.01 -19.16
N ARG A 23 3.39 0.62 -18.06
CA ARG A 23 4.79 0.92 -17.77
C ARG A 23 5.50 -0.21 -17.01
N LEU A 24 4.79 -1.29 -16.68
CA LEU A 24 5.31 -2.43 -15.93
C LEU A 24 5.40 -3.66 -16.82
N GLU A 25 6.56 -4.29 -16.83
CA GLU A 25 6.77 -5.51 -17.60
C GLU A 25 6.11 -6.71 -16.92
N GLY A 26 5.45 -7.53 -17.72
CA GLY A 26 4.83 -8.78 -17.26
C GLY A 26 3.36 -8.66 -16.87
N PHE A 27 2.73 -7.50 -17.07
CA PHE A 27 1.30 -7.26 -16.86
C PHE A 27 0.59 -6.91 -18.15
N SER A 28 -0.66 -7.35 -18.29
CA SER A 28 -1.54 -7.04 -19.42
C SER A 28 -2.93 -6.69 -18.88
N VAL A 29 -3.45 -5.51 -19.20
CA VAL A 29 -4.83 -5.15 -18.87
C VAL A 29 -5.74 -5.79 -19.90
N VAL A 30 -6.56 -6.74 -19.46
CA VAL A 30 -7.48 -7.49 -20.32
C VAL A 30 -8.90 -6.93 -20.28
N ALA A 31 -9.27 -6.25 -19.19
CA ALA A 31 -10.54 -5.56 -19.06
C ALA A 31 -10.47 -4.41 -18.07
N VAL A 32 -11.38 -3.44 -18.26
CA VAL A 32 -11.67 -2.35 -17.31
C VAL A 32 -13.17 -2.35 -17.06
N ALA A 33 -13.58 -2.34 -15.80
CA ALA A 33 -14.98 -2.30 -15.39
C ALA A 33 -15.21 -1.14 -14.42
N HIS A 34 -16.36 -0.46 -14.55
CA HIS A 34 -16.73 0.67 -13.72
C HIS A 34 -17.83 0.32 -12.69
N THR A 35 -18.28 -0.92 -12.70
CA THR A 35 -19.29 -1.44 -11.77
C THR A 35 -18.92 -2.85 -11.33
N ALA A 36 -19.41 -3.26 -10.16
CA ALA A 36 -19.23 -4.62 -9.66
C ALA A 36 -19.88 -5.66 -10.61
N ARG A 37 -21.03 -5.32 -11.18
CA ARG A 37 -21.74 -6.19 -12.14
C ARG A 37 -20.91 -6.44 -13.40
N ASP A 38 -20.34 -5.38 -13.99
CA ASP A 38 -19.53 -5.51 -15.21
C ASP A 38 -18.22 -6.23 -14.92
N ALA A 39 -17.62 -5.98 -13.76
CA ALA A 39 -16.43 -6.68 -13.30
C ALA A 39 -16.68 -8.19 -13.15
N MET A 40 -17.79 -8.57 -12.50
CA MET A 40 -18.14 -9.98 -12.33
C MET A 40 -18.40 -10.68 -13.67
N ARG A 41 -19.09 -10.00 -14.60
CA ARG A 41 -19.32 -10.52 -15.95
C ARG A 41 -18.00 -10.71 -16.68
N ALA A 42 -17.14 -9.69 -16.73
CA ALA A 42 -15.84 -9.78 -17.39
C ALA A 42 -14.95 -10.90 -16.80
N ALA A 43 -14.96 -11.06 -15.46
CA ALA A 43 -14.21 -12.11 -14.80
C ALA A 43 -14.77 -13.52 -15.11
N ALA A 44 -16.10 -13.68 -15.15
CA ALA A 44 -16.75 -14.94 -15.49
C ALA A 44 -16.50 -15.33 -16.97
N ASP A 45 -16.61 -14.37 -17.89
CA ASP A 45 -16.35 -14.57 -19.31
C ASP A 45 -14.87 -14.97 -19.55
N ALA A 46 -13.94 -14.29 -18.88
CA ALA A 46 -12.53 -14.61 -18.95
C ALA A 46 -12.19 -16.00 -18.36
N ALA A 47 -12.85 -16.39 -17.26
CA ALA A 47 -12.68 -17.70 -16.64
C ALA A 47 -13.20 -18.86 -17.53
N ALA A 48 -14.23 -18.60 -18.35
CA ALA A 48 -14.76 -19.55 -19.34
C ALA A 48 -13.96 -19.58 -20.64
N GLY A 49 -13.10 -18.57 -20.88
CA GLY A 49 -12.30 -18.41 -22.09
C GLY A 49 -10.86 -18.90 -21.96
N GLU A 50 -10.03 -18.51 -22.93
CA GLU A 50 -8.60 -18.91 -22.99
C GLU A 50 -7.67 -17.97 -22.19
N THR A 51 -8.15 -16.81 -21.75
CA THR A 51 -7.36 -15.77 -21.06
C THR A 51 -7.97 -15.43 -19.70
N PRO A 52 -7.85 -16.34 -18.71
CA PRO A 52 -8.35 -16.06 -17.37
C PRO A 52 -7.67 -14.85 -16.74
N ILE A 53 -8.40 -14.16 -15.88
CA ILE A 53 -7.87 -13.06 -15.09
C ILE A 53 -7.02 -13.63 -13.96
N ASP A 54 -5.79 -13.16 -13.87
CA ASP A 54 -4.86 -13.51 -12.79
C ASP A 54 -4.98 -12.57 -11.60
N LEU A 55 -5.20 -11.28 -11.86
CA LEU A 55 -5.22 -10.24 -10.86
C LEU A 55 -6.38 -9.27 -11.09
N VAL A 56 -7.08 -8.92 -10.01
CA VAL A 56 -8.06 -7.83 -9.98
C VAL A 56 -7.51 -6.69 -9.15
N LEU A 57 -7.39 -5.50 -9.77
CA LEU A 57 -7.19 -4.25 -9.04
C LEU A 57 -8.58 -3.70 -8.73
N LEU A 58 -8.98 -3.77 -7.47
CA LEU A 58 -10.36 -3.55 -7.04
C LEU A 58 -10.49 -2.30 -6.18
N ASP A 59 -11.19 -1.27 -6.67
CA ASP A 59 -11.71 -0.24 -5.77
C ASP A 59 -12.84 -0.82 -4.91
N ILE A 60 -12.80 -0.52 -3.61
CA ILE A 60 -13.81 -0.97 -2.66
C ILE A 60 -15.07 -0.11 -2.75
N GLY A 61 -14.94 1.16 -3.15
CA GLY A 61 -16.01 2.17 -3.19
C GLY A 61 -16.83 2.17 -4.49
N LEU A 62 -17.33 1.02 -4.96
CA LEU A 62 -18.13 0.95 -6.19
C LEU A 62 -19.58 1.44 -6.01
N PRO A 63 -20.21 1.99 -7.06
CA PRO A 63 -21.52 2.62 -6.96
C PRO A 63 -22.70 1.64 -6.85
N ASP A 64 -22.56 0.42 -7.34
CA ASP A 64 -23.63 -0.58 -7.45
C ASP A 64 -23.57 -1.69 -6.39
N ALA A 65 -22.39 -1.94 -5.82
CA ALA A 65 -22.17 -2.88 -4.73
C ALA A 65 -20.86 -2.61 -4.01
N SER A 66 -20.73 -3.07 -2.76
CA SER A 66 -19.43 -3.02 -2.07
C SER A 66 -18.41 -3.88 -2.81
N GLY A 67 -17.19 -3.34 -3.01
CA GLY A 67 -16.06 -4.11 -3.54
C GLY A 67 -15.77 -5.39 -2.74
N ILE A 68 -16.11 -5.41 -1.43
CA ILE A 68 -16.01 -6.62 -0.59
C ILE A 68 -16.97 -7.71 -1.08
N THR A 69 -18.20 -7.34 -1.45
CA THR A 69 -19.16 -8.29 -2.02
C THR A 69 -18.66 -8.85 -3.35
N LEU A 70 -18.08 -7.99 -4.20
CA LEU A 70 -17.47 -8.43 -5.45
C LEU A 70 -16.28 -9.36 -5.19
N ALA A 71 -15.38 -9.05 -4.26
CA ALA A 71 -14.26 -9.90 -3.89
C ALA A 71 -14.72 -11.30 -3.47
N SER A 72 -15.78 -11.36 -2.65
CA SER A 72 -16.41 -12.62 -2.25
C SER A 72 -16.97 -13.43 -3.45
N GLY A 73 -17.60 -12.74 -4.41
CA GLY A 73 -18.09 -13.37 -5.65
C GLY A 73 -16.95 -13.90 -6.53
N LEU A 74 -15.89 -13.13 -6.70
CA LEU A 74 -14.71 -13.50 -7.50
C LEU A 74 -14.00 -14.74 -6.93
N SER A 75 -14.02 -14.95 -5.62
CA SER A 75 -13.43 -16.13 -4.98
C SER A 75 -14.11 -17.44 -5.37
N GLY A 76 -15.33 -17.38 -5.90
CA GLY A 76 -16.09 -18.52 -6.43
C GLY A 76 -15.69 -18.96 -7.85
N LEU A 77 -14.96 -18.13 -8.59
CA LEU A 77 -14.53 -18.46 -9.96
C LEU A 77 -13.40 -19.49 -9.98
N ARG A 78 -13.26 -20.17 -11.11
CA ARG A 78 -12.14 -21.10 -11.36
C ARG A 78 -11.60 -20.88 -12.78
N PRO A 79 -10.30 -20.52 -12.93
CA PRO A 79 -9.35 -20.22 -11.83
C PRO A 79 -9.78 -18.99 -11.01
N THR A 80 -9.43 -18.97 -9.73
CA THR A 80 -9.72 -17.85 -8.83
C THR A 80 -8.71 -16.75 -9.06
N PRO A 81 -9.11 -15.51 -9.40
CA PRO A 81 -8.18 -14.40 -9.51
C PRO A 81 -7.70 -13.92 -8.14
N ASP A 82 -6.47 -13.47 -8.08
CA ASP A 82 -5.94 -12.74 -6.93
C ASP A 82 -6.51 -11.32 -6.89
N ILE A 83 -6.61 -10.73 -5.70
CA ILE A 83 -7.18 -9.40 -5.51
C ILE A 83 -6.19 -8.49 -4.79
N ILE A 84 -5.93 -7.31 -5.37
CA ILE A 84 -5.32 -6.18 -4.69
C ILE A 84 -6.38 -5.09 -4.54
N ALA A 85 -6.76 -4.80 -3.29
CA ALA A 85 -7.73 -3.76 -2.98
C ALA A 85 -7.07 -2.37 -3.13
N ILE A 86 -7.72 -1.48 -3.85
CA ILE A 86 -7.34 -0.07 -3.97
C ILE A 86 -8.48 0.74 -3.35
N THR A 87 -8.19 1.57 -2.35
CA THR A 87 -9.24 2.26 -1.61
C THR A 87 -8.81 3.62 -1.08
N SER A 88 -9.73 4.56 -1.06
CA SER A 88 -9.60 5.83 -0.33
C SER A 88 -9.94 5.70 1.14
N GLU A 89 -10.58 4.61 1.53
CA GLU A 89 -11.01 4.35 2.90
C GLU A 89 -9.80 4.13 3.82
N ARG A 90 -9.70 4.99 4.84
CA ARG A 90 -8.71 4.84 5.92
C ARG A 90 -9.27 4.02 7.08
N ASP A 91 -10.47 3.48 6.92
CA ASP A 91 -11.10 2.65 7.92
C ASP A 91 -10.42 1.27 7.95
N LEU A 92 -9.79 0.97 9.05
CA LEU A 92 -9.13 -0.31 9.28
C LEU A 92 -10.10 -1.50 9.22
N GLU A 93 -11.39 -1.27 9.50
CA GLU A 93 -12.40 -2.33 9.41
C GLU A 93 -12.64 -2.74 7.95
N MET A 94 -12.68 -1.77 7.03
CA MET A 94 -12.82 -2.04 5.60
C MET A 94 -11.59 -2.77 5.04
N VAL A 95 -10.39 -2.36 5.45
CA VAL A 95 -9.15 -3.06 5.08
C VAL A 95 -9.13 -4.49 5.60
N ARG A 96 -9.52 -4.69 6.87
CA ARG A 96 -9.63 -6.04 7.46
C ARG A 96 -10.67 -6.90 6.75
N ALA A 97 -11.82 -6.31 6.42
CA ALA A 97 -12.87 -6.99 5.67
C ALA A 97 -12.36 -7.42 4.28
N ALA A 98 -11.68 -6.54 3.54
CA ALA A 98 -11.12 -6.87 2.23
C ALA A 98 -10.13 -8.05 2.33
N VAL A 99 -9.22 -8.04 3.31
CA VAL A 99 -8.28 -9.15 3.56
C VAL A 99 -9.03 -10.42 3.97
N GLY A 100 -10.04 -10.32 4.84
CA GLY A 100 -10.89 -11.45 5.25
C GLY A 100 -11.69 -12.08 4.09
N HIS A 101 -11.93 -11.35 3.00
CA HIS A 101 -12.60 -11.82 1.79
C HIS A 101 -11.64 -12.11 0.62
N GLY A 102 -10.35 -12.33 0.92
CA GLY A 102 -9.39 -12.86 -0.03
C GLY A 102 -8.52 -11.83 -0.76
N ALA A 103 -8.55 -10.56 -0.37
CA ALA A 103 -7.58 -9.61 -0.89
C ALA A 103 -6.17 -9.94 -0.37
N LEU A 104 -5.24 -10.22 -1.29
CA LEU A 104 -3.85 -10.52 -0.96
C LEU A 104 -3.07 -9.30 -0.48
N ALA A 105 -3.46 -8.13 -0.95
CA ALA A 105 -2.80 -6.87 -0.61
C ALA A 105 -3.76 -5.69 -0.77
N TYR A 106 -3.36 -4.53 -0.28
CA TYR A 106 -4.11 -3.29 -0.43
C TYR A 106 -3.20 -2.12 -0.79
N LEU A 107 -3.77 -1.07 -1.39
CA LEU A 107 -3.12 0.19 -1.72
C LEU A 107 -4.05 1.34 -1.38
N LEU A 108 -3.61 2.25 -0.50
CA LEU A 108 -4.42 3.39 -0.04
C LEU A 108 -4.26 4.58 -0.99
N LYS A 109 -5.36 5.11 -1.51
CA LYS A 109 -5.42 6.38 -2.26
C LYS A 109 -5.25 7.58 -1.29
N PRO A 110 -4.53 8.65 -1.69
CA PRO A 110 -3.74 8.81 -2.92
C PRO A 110 -2.38 8.13 -2.82
N PHE A 111 -1.93 7.49 -3.88
CA PHE A 111 -0.61 6.86 -3.98
C PHE A 111 0.20 7.37 -5.18
N THR A 112 1.51 7.19 -5.13
CA THR A 112 2.41 7.53 -6.23
C THR A 112 2.57 6.33 -7.17
N PHE A 113 3.03 6.59 -8.42
CA PHE A 113 3.43 5.52 -9.32
C PHE A 113 4.48 4.59 -8.69
N ALA A 114 5.41 5.13 -7.90
CA ALA A 114 6.43 4.32 -7.23
C ALA A 114 5.82 3.33 -6.23
N ALA A 115 4.81 3.75 -5.45
CA ALA A 115 4.09 2.87 -4.51
C ALA A 115 3.27 1.80 -5.25
N PHE A 116 2.59 2.19 -6.34
CA PHE A 116 1.86 1.28 -7.21
C PHE A 116 2.79 0.23 -7.81
N ARG A 117 3.90 0.66 -8.43
CA ARG A 117 4.91 -0.23 -8.99
C ARG A 117 5.47 -1.21 -7.96
N ASP A 118 5.90 -0.72 -6.79
CA ASP A 118 6.44 -1.59 -5.72
C ASP A 118 5.45 -2.67 -5.33
N ARG A 119 4.16 -2.33 -5.22
CA ARG A 119 3.10 -3.29 -4.89
C ARG A 119 2.95 -4.36 -5.95
N LEU A 120 2.92 -3.98 -7.22
CA LEU A 120 2.72 -4.91 -8.35
C LEU A 120 3.97 -5.79 -8.56
N GLU A 121 5.16 -5.24 -8.42
CA GLU A 121 6.41 -6.02 -8.50
C GLU A 121 6.52 -7.05 -7.37
N ARG A 122 6.06 -6.72 -6.14
CA ARG A 122 5.95 -7.69 -5.04
C ARG A 122 4.96 -8.80 -5.34
N TYR A 123 3.81 -8.44 -5.85
CA TYR A 123 2.81 -9.43 -6.28
C TYR A 123 3.37 -10.35 -7.36
N LYS A 124 4.10 -9.81 -8.35
CA LYS A 124 4.75 -10.61 -9.39
C LYS A 124 5.74 -11.62 -8.79
N ARG A 125 6.63 -11.19 -7.88
CA ARG A 125 7.55 -12.09 -7.17
C ARG A 125 6.85 -13.15 -6.34
N TYR A 126 5.76 -12.78 -5.68
CA TYR A 126 4.92 -13.74 -4.96
C TYR A 126 4.40 -14.85 -5.89
N ARG A 127 3.86 -14.49 -7.05
CA ARG A 127 3.38 -15.46 -8.03
C ARG A 127 4.50 -16.31 -8.65
N GLU A 128 5.65 -15.73 -8.85
CA GLU A 128 6.84 -16.45 -9.34
C GLU A 128 7.37 -17.46 -8.30
N ALA A 129 7.23 -17.14 -7.01
CA ALA A 129 7.63 -18.03 -5.93
C ALA A 129 6.64 -19.18 -5.67
N LEU A 130 5.36 -19.00 -6.01
CA LEU A 130 4.29 -20.02 -5.87
C LEU A 130 3.54 -20.14 -7.20
N PRO A 131 4.11 -20.80 -8.22
CA PRO A 131 3.42 -21.00 -9.49
C PRO A 131 2.17 -21.85 -9.29
N ALA A 132 1.06 -21.43 -9.95
CA ALA A 132 -0.19 -22.19 -9.90
C ALA A 132 -0.01 -23.62 -10.44
N GLY A 133 -0.60 -24.60 -9.76
CA GLY A 133 -0.58 -26.00 -10.18
C GLY A 133 0.68 -26.77 -9.80
N THR A 134 1.57 -26.20 -9.01
CA THR A 134 2.71 -26.92 -8.41
C THR A 134 2.43 -27.23 -6.95
N ASP A 135 2.84 -28.41 -6.50
CA ASP A 135 2.84 -28.71 -5.06
C ASP A 135 3.88 -27.85 -4.38
N ALA A 136 3.51 -27.22 -3.27
CA ALA A 136 4.47 -26.47 -2.47
C ALA A 136 5.54 -27.45 -1.92
N ALA A 137 6.79 -27.25 -2.30
CA ALA A 137 7.85 -28.17 -1.97
C ALA A 137 8.23 -28.13 -0.48
N SER A 138 8.04 -26.97 0.20
CA SER A 138 8.34 -26.84 1.62
C SER A 138 7.62 -25.65 2.27
N GLN A 139 7.41 -25.73 3.59
CA GLN A 139 6.90 -24.59 4.38
C GLN A 139 7.76 -23.33 4.20
N ALA A 140 9.08 -23.48 4.10
CA ALA A 140 9.99 -22.35 3.93
C ALA A 140 9.78 -21.59 2.60
N GLU A 141 9.38 -22.28 1.53
CA GLU A 141 9.03 -21.65 0.25
C GLU A 141 7.73 -20.89 0.35
N VAL A 142 6.72 -21.45 0.99
CA VAL A 142 5.45 -20.77 1.26
C VAL A 142 5.67 -19.51 2.10
N ASP A 143 6.44 -19.61 3.19
CA ASP A 143 6.74 -18.47 4.06
C ASP A 143 7.51 -17.38 3.33
N ARG A 144 8.46 -17.75 2.46
CA ARG A 144 9.20 -16.80 1.64
C ARG A 144 8.29 -16.08 0.65
N ALA A 145 7.41 -16.80 -0.04
CA ALA A 145 6.47 -16.21 -0.97
C ALA A 145 5.49 -15.24 -0.28
N LEU A 146 4.93 -15.64 0.87
CA LEU A 146 4.06 -14.77 1.66
C LEU A 146 4.80 -13.54 2.21
N ALA A 147 6.10 -13.65 2.47
CA ALA A 147 6.91 -12.52 2.89
C ALA A 147 7.05 -11.45 1.79
N GLU A 148 6.99 -11.82 0.49
CA GLU A 148 6.99 -10.86 -0.62
C GLU A 148 5.77 -9.93 -0.59
N LEU A 149 4.60 -10.41 -0.16
CA LEU A 149 3.38 -9.60 -0.06
C LEU A 149 3.40 -8.63 1.12
N ARG A 150 4.20 -8.92 2.14
CA ARG A 150 4.28 -8.07 3.34
C ARG A 150 4.91 -6.72 2.96
N ILE A 151 4.27 -5.64 3.38
CA ILE A 151 4.91 -4.33 3.33
C ILE A 151 6.05 -4.39 4.34
N SER A 152 7.29 -4.37 3.84
CA SER A 152 8.39 -3.98 4.71
C SER A 152 8.13 -2.52 5.05
N THR A 153 7.66 -2.24 6.25
CA THR A 153 7.58 -0.88 6.82
C THR A 153 8.96 -0.22 6.85
N ASP A 154 10.02 -0.99 6.64
CA ASP A 154 11.41 -0.55 6.53
C ASP A 154 11.77 0.14 5.20
N ARG A 155 10.89 0.08 4.18
CA ARG A 155 11.02 0.89 2.98
C ARG A 155 9.80 1.78 2.79
N SER A 156 9.50 2.63 3.80
CA SER A 156 8.77 3.85 3.50
C SER A 156 9.52 4.52 2.34
N VAL A 157 8.82 4.75 1.23
CA VAL A 157 9.32 5.56 0.13
C VAL A 157 9.75 6.91 0.72
N ALA A 158 11.01 7.00 1.10
CA ALA A 158 11.65 8.29 1.30
C ALA A 158 11.53 8.99 -0.06
N PRO A 159 11.02 10.23 -0.11
CA PRO A 159 11.15 11.04 -1.32
C PRO A 159 12.61 10.97 -1.75
N LYS A 160 12.88 10.80 -3.04
CA LYS A 160 14.23 10.85 -3.60
C LYS A 160 14.94 12.09 -3.04
N GLY A 161 15.90 11.87 -2.13
CA GLY A 161 16.63 12.95 -1.44
C GLY A 161 16.89 12.69 0.05
N ALA A 162 16.17 11.77 0.70
CA ALA A 162 16.49 11.35 2.06
C ALA A 162 17.31 10.04 1.99
N ALA A 163 18.62 10.18 1.89
CA ALA A 163 19.57 9.10 2.11
C ALA A 163 19.33 8.46 3.50
N SER A 164 19.73 7.21 3.68
CA SER A 164 19.73 6.50 4.98
C SER A 164 20.35 7.34 6.14
N GLY A 165 21.15 8.36 5.82
CA GLY A 165 21.66 9.35 6.75
C GLY A 165 20.62 10.26 7.39
N THR A 166 19.51 10.60 6.72
CA THR A 166 18.52 11.57 7.25
C THR A 166 17.78 11.05 8.49
N ASN A 167 17.49 9.74 8.54
CA ASN A 167 16.89 9.12 9.73
C ASN A 167 17.82 9.17 10.92
N ASP A 168 19.10 8.84 10.70
CA ASP A 168 20.13 8.84 11.72
C ASP A 168 20.43 10.27 12.19
N GLU A 169 20.39 11.24 11.29
CA GLU A 169 20.55 12.66 11.62
C GLU A 169 19.39 13.21 12.45
N ILE A 170 18.12 12.84 12.12
CA ILE A 170 16.96 13.20 12.93
C ILE A 170 17.02 12.54 14.31
N ALA A 171 17.34 11.24 14.37
CA ALA A 171 17.47 10.53 15.63
C ALA A 171 18.60 11.11 16.49
N ARG A 172 19.71 11.51 15.89
CA ARG A 172 20.82 12.18 16.55
C ARG A 172 20.39 13.55 17.08
N ALA A 173 19.73 14.37 16.26
CA ALA A 173 19.25 15.69 16.65
C ALA A 173 18.30 15.64 17.87
N VAL A 174 17.45 14.59 17.96
CA VAL A 174 16.58 14.40 19.15
C VAL A 174 17.37 13.93 20.35
N ARG A 175 18.34 13.04 20.17
CA ARG A 175 19.18 12.52 21.26
C ARG A 175 20.05 13.60 21.89
N ASP A 176 20.58 14.50 21.05
CA ASP A 176 21.45 15.60 21.49
C ASP A 176 20.66 16.74 22.14
N ALA A 177 19.35 16.77 22.01
CA ALA A 177 18.47 17.78 22.60
C ALA A 177 17.94 17.34 23.98
N ALA A 178 18.68 17.62 25.04
CA ALA A 178 18.35 17.20 26.40
C ALA A 178 16.93 17.62 26.86
N ASP A 179 16.46 18.82 26.46
CA ASP A 179 15.14 19.37 26.80
C ASP A 179 14.07 19.04 25.76
N GLY A 180 14.37 18.12 24.83
CA GLY A 180 13.53 17.80 23.71
C GLY A 180 13.55 18.87 22.61
N ILE A 181 13.16 18.47 21.40
CA ILE A 181 13.23 19.28 20.18
C ILE A 181 11.89 19.31 19.45
N THR A 182 11.56 20.42 18.77
CA THR A 182 10.36 20.53 17.96
C THR A 182 10.62 20.09 16.51
N ALA A 183 9.56 19.71 15.77
CA ALA A 183 9.69 19.37 14.36
C ALA A 183 10.27 20.52 13.51
N ASP A 184 9.98 21.77 13.84
CA ASP A 184 10.54 22.94 13.16
C ASP A 184 12.07 23.06 13.38
N ALA A 185 12.54 22.79 14.61
CA ALA A 185 13.95 22.85 14.93
C ALA A 185 14.73 21.71 14.26
N VAL A 186 14.20 20.49 14.29
CA VAL A 186 14.76 19.34 13.56
C VAL A 186 14.83 19.62 12.07
N ALA A 187 13.76 20.16 11.48
CA ALA A 187 13.71 20.48 10.06
C ALA A 187 14.84 21.45 9.64
N LYS A 188 15.07 22.47 10.44
CA LYS A 188 16.16 23.46 10.23
C LYS A 188 17.55 22.84 10.40
N GLN A 189 17.73 22.01 11.43
CA GLN A 189 19.01 21.42 11.77
C GLN A 189 19.46 20.37 10.75
N VAL A 190 18.52 19.57 10.25
CA VAL A 190 18.79 18.44 9.33
C VAL A 190 18.62 18.84 7.86
N GLY A 191 18.06 20.02 7.57
CA GLY A 191 17.86 20.50 6.20
C GLY A 191 16.70 19.81 5.47
N VAL A 192 15.65 19.38 6.19
CA VAL A 192 14.46 18.74 5.63
C VAL A 192 13.22 19.62 5.78
N SER A 193 12.11 19.25 5.11
CA SER A 193 10.86 19.96 5.34
C SER A 193 10.31 19.68 6.75
N ARG A 194 9.56 20.64 7.32
CA ARG A 194 8.89 20.48 8.61
C ARG A 194 7.98 19.25 8.63
N VAL A 195 7.28 18.98 7.52
CA VAL A 195 6.39 17.82 7.39
C VAL A 195 7.20 16.52 7.43
N THR A 196 8.35 16.50 6.76
CA THR A 196 9.27 15.35 6.80
C THR A 196 9.78 15.11 8.22
N ALA A 197 10.31 16.15 8.89
CA ALA A 197 10.79 16.03 10.27
C ALA A 197 9.68 15.56 11.22
N TRP A 198 8.47 16.13 11.11
CA TRP A 198 7.32 15.74 11.92
C TRP A 198 6.94 14.26 11.73
N ARG A 199 6.88 13.75 10.51
CA ARG A 199 6.57 12.34 10.22
C ARG A 199 7.58 11.39 10.85
N TYR A 200 8.86 11.72 10.81
CA TYR A 200 9.90 10.90 11.44
C TYR A 200 9.81 10.91 12.96
N LEU A 201 9.57 12.07 13.56
CA LEU A 201 9.41 12.22 15.01
C LEU A 201 8.17 11.48 15.52
N GLU A 202 7.05 11.52 14.79
CA GLU A 202 5.85 10.75 15.13
C GLU A 202 6.13 9.25 15.08
N ARG A 203 6.85 8.76 14.06
CA ARG A 203 7.24 7.35 13.99
C ARG A 203 8.10 6.93 15.18
N LEU A 204 9.14 7.70 15.52
CA LEU A 204 9.99 7.40 16.68
C LEU A 204 9.18 7.41 17.99
N ALA A 205 8.13 8.23 18.07
CA ALA A 205 7.24 8.25 19.22
C ALA A 205 6.30 7.03 19.27
N ASP A 206 5.82 6.57 18.13
CA ASP A 206 4.99 5.38 18.02
C ASP A 206 5.81 4.09 18.29
N GLU A 207 7.09 4.09 17.90
CA GLU A 207 8.07 3.03 18.23
C GLU A 207 8.52 3.07 19.71
N GLY A 208 8.08 4.11 20.48
CA GLY A 208 8.44 4.26 21.89
C GLY A 208 9.87 4.75 22.15
N THR A 209 10.61 5.13 21.11
CA THR A 209 12.00 5.62 21.19
C THR A 209 12.08 7.05 21.76
N VAL A 210 11.07 7.87 21.46
CA VAL A 210 10.94 9.23 21.97
C VAL A 210 9.59 9.45 22.63
N VAL A 211 9.51 10.44 23.52
CA VAL A 211 8.28 10.83 24.22
C VAL A 211 7.82 12.19 23.73
N ARG A 212 6.50 12.31 23.45
CA ARG A 212 5.85 13.59 23.13
C ARG A 212 5.65 14.38 24.41
N ARG A 213 6.09 15.62 24.44
CA ARG A 213 5.78 16.60 25.50
C ARG A 213 5.12 17.82 24.89
N THR A 214 4.03 18.27 25.48
CA THR A 214 3.36 19.51 25.07
C THR A 214 3.92 20.67 25.87
N ASP A 215 4.51 21.64 25.18
CA ASP A 215 5.04 22.86 25.78
C ASP A 215 3.97 23.97 25.70
N TYR A 216 3.44 24.36 26.86
CA TYR A 216 2.48 25.46 26.99
C TYR A 216 3.22 26.75 27.21
N GLY A 217 3.71 27.41 26.15
CA GLY A 217 4.35 28.71 26.25
C GLY A 217 3.41 29.81 26.76
N LYS A 218 3.96 30.91 27.31
CA LYS A 218 3.21 32.03 27.89
C LYS A 218 2.30 32.78 26.88
N ALA A 219 2.48 32.60 25.57
CA ALA A 219 1.60 33.11 24.51
C ALA A 219 1.80 32.28 23.23
N GLY A 220 0.73 31.81 22.61
CA GLY A 220 0.73 31.09 21.31
C GLY A 220 0.17 29.68 21.38
N ARG A 221 0.11 29.04 20.21
CA ARG A 221 -0.39 27.66 20.07
C ARG A 221 0.59 26.69 20.74
N PRO A 222 0.13 25.70 21.53
CA PRO A 222 0.99 24.71 22.16
C PRO A 222 1.89 24.02 21.13
N LYS A 223 3.16 23.82 21.46
CA LYS A 223 4.15 23.17 20.59
C LYS A 223 4.48 21.79 21.13
N THR A 224 4.46 20.78 20.26
CA THR A 224 4.91 19.43 20.61
C THR A 224 6.44 19.37 20.54
N ARG A 225 7.07 18.93 21.62
CA ARG A 225 8.48 18.56 21.70
C ARG A 225 8.63 17.06 21.77
N TYR A 226 9.68 16.56 21.17
CA TYR A 226 10.05 15.15 21.18
C TYR A 226 11.34 15.00 21.97
N GLN A 227 11.33 14.17 22.99
CA GLN A 227 12.47 13.93 23.87
C GLN A 227 12.85 12.46 23.80
N TRP A 228 14.16 12.18 23.69
CA TRP A 228 14.69 10.83 23.72
C TRP A 228 14.36 10.17 25.07
N ARG A 229 14.03 8.87 25.04
CA ARG A 229 13.68 8.11 26.25
C ARG A 229 14.89 7.62 27.00
#